data_99cc2dac899eacaad621356d5571241b
#
_entry.id   99cc2dac899eacaad621356d5571241b
#
_cell.length_a   1.000
_cell.length_b   1.000
_cell.length_c   1.000
_cell.angle_alpha   90.00
_cell.angle_beta   90.00
_cell.angle_gamma   90.00
#
_symmetry.space_group_name_H-M   'P 1'
#
loop_
_entity.id
_entity.type
_entity.pdbx_description
1 polymer ?
#
loop_
_entity_poly.entity_id
_entity_poly.type
_entity_poly.pdbx_seq_one_letter_code
_entity_poly.pdbx_strand_id
1 'polypeptide(L)'
;METIYVIMLKDAKTGFLERELCSITLSAHDEYIVNLYAAETDSGMTLNIRLSTGRDVSDWEYDAIYDYYDPSALEESGVSVTEMTDDYNPVWLAALPFDEDNAQQAVENVLKLHHAELADVFETIKDKESEYTEE
;
A
#
# COMPACT_ATOMS: atom_id res chain seq x y z
N MET A 1 17.33 1.49 -10.47
CA MET A 1 17.98 2.12 -9.30
C MET A 1 17.37 1.56 -8.03
N GLU A 2 18.19 1.24 -7.05
CA GLU A 2 17.71 0.69 -5.79
C GLU A 2 17.54 1.79 -4.75
N THR A 3 16.48 1.66 -3.94
CA THR A 3 16.20 2.58 -2.85
C THR A 3 16.15 1.81 -1.54
N ILE A 4 16.82 2.34 -0.53
CA ILE A 4 16.83 1.72 0.80
C ILE A 4 15.73 2.36 1.66
N TYR A 5 14.91 1.52 2.25
CA TYR A 5 13.86 1.94 3.18
C TYR A 5 14.18 1.39 4.56
N VAL A 6 14.12 2.25 5.56
CA VAL A 6 14.31 1.85 6.94
C VAL A 6 12.94 1.64 7.58
N ILE A 7 12.74 0.46 8.16
CA ILE A 7 11.49 0.15 8.86
C ILE A 7 11.68 0.52 10.33
N MET A 8 10.90 1.53 10.77
CA MET A 8 10.94 2.03 12.13
C MET A 8 9.75 1.51 12.93
N LEU A 9 9.95 1.32 14.22
CA LEU A 9 8.85 1.01 15.14
C LEU A 9 8.16 2.32 15.51
N LYS A 10 6.85 2.39 15.29
CA LYS A 10 6.04 3.55 15.63
C LYS A 10 5.35 3.31 16.96
N ASP A 11 5.45 4.28 17.87
CA ASP A 11 4.76 4.23 19.16
C ASP A 11 3.27 4.46 18.96
N ALA A 12 2.44 3.54 19.41
CA ALA A 12 0.98 3.61 19.24
C ALA A 12 0.36 4.78 20.02
N LYS A 13 1.00 5.24 21.11
CA LYS A 13 0.47 6.30 21.97
C LYS A 13 0.85 7.68 21.47
N THR A 14 2.10 7.87 21.05
CA THR A 14 2.62 9.17 20.65
C THR A 14 2.63 9.39 19.15
N GLY A 15 2.63 8.30 18.36
CA GLY A 15 2.77 8.37 16.91
C GLY A 15 4.20 8.65 16.45
N PHE A 16 5.15 8.75 17.35
CA PHE A 16 6.55 8.99 17.00
C PHE A 16 7.26 7.69 16.64
N LEU A 17 8.25 7.79 15.76
CA LEU A 17 9.12 6.66 15.43
C LEU A 17 10.14 6.49 16.54
N GLU A 18 10.16 5.31 17.16
CA GLU A 18 10.98 5.04 18.34
C GLU A 18 12.37 4.50 18.00
N ARG A 19 12.43 3.50 17.11
CA ARG A 19 13.71 2.85 16.81
C ARG A 19 13.66 2.19 15.45
N GLU A 20 14.82 2.01 14.86
CA GLU A 20 15.02 1.27 13.63
C GLU A 20 14.96 -0.22 13.91
N LEU A 21 14.17 -0.96 13.14
CA LEU A 21 14.06 -2.41 13.26
C LEU A 21 14.92 -3.12 12.22
N CYS A 22 14.83 -2.70 10.96
CA CYS A 22 15.62 -3.25 9.88
C CYS A 22 15.54 -2.32 8.68
N SER A 23 16.32 -2.60 7.65
CA SER A 23 16.23 -1.89 6.39
C SER A 23 16.01 -2.88 5.25
N ILE A 24 15.34 -2.41 4.20
CA ILE A 24 15.09 -3.20 3.01
C ILE A 24 15.53 -2.40 1.79
N THR A 25 15.85 -3.10 0.70
CA THR A 25 16.26 -2.47 -0.54
C THR A 25 15.28 -2.82 -1.64
N LEU A 26 14.69 -1.81 -2.26
CA LEU A 26 13.68 -2.00 -3.30
C LEU A 26 14.21 -1.50 -4.63
N SER A 27 14.04 -2.29 -5.69
CA SER A 27 14.48 -1.95 -7.04
C SER A 27 13.32 -1.75 -8.01
N ALA A 28 12.08 -2.05 -7.59
CA ALA A 28 10.90 -1.90 -8.44
C ALA A 28 9.66 -1.63 -7.60
N HIS A 29 8.73 -0.86 -8.18
CA HIS A 29 7.40 -0.61 -7.62
C HIS A 29 7.37 0.20 -6.32
N ASP A 30 8.49 0.76 -5.89
CA ASP A 30 8.53 1.57 -4.68
C ASP A 30 7.86 2.93 -4.84
N GLU A 31 7.54 3.32 -6.06
CA GLU A 31 6.78 4.55 -6.32
C GLU A 31 5.39 4.53 -5.69
N TYR A 32 4.87 3.35 -5.33
CA TYR A 32 3.57 3.23 -4.69
C TYR A 32 3.61 3.50 -3.18
N ILE A 33 4.78 3.46 -2.57
CA ILE A 33 4.91 3.60 -1.11
C ILE A 33 4.74 5.05 -0.69
N VAL A 34 3.71 5.31 0.13
CA VAL A 34 3.50 6.60 0.77
C VAL A 34 4.16 6.60 2.14
N ASN A 35 4.04 5.47 2.85
CA ASN A 35 4.60 5.33 4.20
C ASN A 35 4.82 3.85 4.50
N LEU A 36 5.79 3.57 5.36
CA LEU A 36 6.16 2.21 5.73
C LEU A 36 6.70 2.22 7.15
N TYR A 37 6.05 1.47 8.05
CA TYR A 37 6.48 1.41 9.45
C TYR A 37 5.93 0.15 10.11
N ALA A 38 6.50 -0.23 11.26
CA ALA A 38 5.97 -1.31 12.08
C ALA A 38 5.34 -0.73 13.34
N ALA A 39 4.37 -1.44 13.90
CA ALA A 39 3.71 -1.05 15.14
C ALA A 39 3.44 -2.29 15.98
N GLU A 40 3.49 -2.15 17.30
CA GLU A 40 3.14 -3.22 18.21
C GLU A 40 1.63 -3.30 18.37
N THR A 41 1.10 -4.52 18.35
CA THR A 41 -0.31 -4.79 18.59
C THR A 41 -0.40 -5.89 19.64
N ASP A 42 -1.63 -6.19 20.09
CA ASP A 42 -1.86 -7.25 21.08
C ASP A 42 -1.39 -8.62 20.58
N SER A 43 -1.35 -8.83 19.27
CA SER A 43 -0.93 -10.10 18.66
C SER A 43 0.53 -10.11 18.23
N GLY A 44 1.29 -9.03 18.48
CA GLY A 44 2.69 -8.91 18.08
C GLY A 44 2.94 -7.67 17.25
N MET A 45 4.00 -7.65 16.46
CA MET A 45 4.30 -6.52 15.58
C MET A 45 3.63 -6.66 14.24
N THR A 46 3.10 -5.55 13.75
CA THR A 46 2.45 -5.47 12.44
C THR A 46 3.23 -4.51 11.56
N LEU A 47 3.51 -4.93 10.33
CA LEU A 47 4.09 -4.06 9.30
C LEU A 47 2.95 -3.37 8.58
N ASN A 48 3.02 -2.03 8.50
CA ASN A 48 2.02 -1.22 7.84
C ASN A 48 2.64 -0.52 6.64
N ILE A 49 2.00 -0.68 5.48
CA ILE A 49 2.46 -0.07 4.24
C ILE A 49 1.30 0.73 3.67
N ARG A 50 1.48 2.04 3.53
CA ARG A 50 0.49 2.86 2.82
C ARG A 50 0.88 2.88 1.36
N LEU A 51 -0.02 2.42 0.52
CA LEU A 51 0.19 2.27 -0.91
C LEU A 51 -0.73 3.22 -1.68
N SER A 52 -0.21 3.83 -2.74
CA SER A 52 -1.01 4.70 -3.59
C SER A 52 -0.86 4.27 -5.05
N THR A 53 -1.24 5.16 -5.96
CA THR A 53 -1.30 4.87 -7.40
C THR A 53 0.01 5.11 -8.14
N GLY A 54 0.98 5.73 -7.47
CA GLY A 54 2.26 6.07 -8.11
C GLY A 54 2.18 7.27 -9.04
N ARG A 55 1.00 7.87 -9.19
CA ARG A 55 0.76 9.07 -10.00
C ARG A 55 -0.50 9.77 -9.54
N ASP A 56 -0.64 11.02 -9.93
CA ASP A 56 -1.89 11.76 -9.66
C ASP A 56 -2.99 11.22 -10.55
N VAL A 57 -4.22 11.23 -10.02
CA VAL A 57 -5.41 10.79 -10.75
C VAL A 57 -6.45 11.89 -10.73
N SER A 58 -7.36 11.86 -11.69
CA SER A 58 -8.49 12.80 -11.75
C SER A 58 -9.58 12.38 -10.78
N ASP A 59 -10.57 13.28 -10.56
CA ASP A 59 -11.66 13.01 -9.63
C ASP A 59 -12.45 11.76 -10.01
N TRP A 60 -12.75 11.57 -11.28
CA TRP A 60 -13.50 10.40 -11.71
C TRP A 60 -12.66 9.12 -11.56
N GLU A 61 -11.35 9.21 -11.83
CA GLU A 61 -10.45 8.07 -11.65
C GLU A 61 -10.37 7.66 -10.17
N TYR A 62 -10.36 8.64 -9.26
CA TYR A 62 -10.34 8.38 -7.82
C TYR A 62 -11.48 7.45 -7.43
N ASP A 63 -12.69 7.79 -7.82
CA ASP A 63 -13.88 6.99 -7.51
C ASP A 63 -13.85 5.63 -8.21
N ALA A 64 -13.47 5.61 -9.48
CA ALA A 64 -13.44 4.39 -10.28
C ALA A 64 -12.40 3.41 -9.73
N ILE A 65 -11.23 3.91 -9.33
CA ILE A 65 -10.17 3.07 -8.80
C ILE A 65 -10.64 2.33 -7.54
N TYR A 66 -11.28 3.04 -6.61
CA TYR A 66 -11.79 2.38 -5.41
C TYR A 66 -12.90 1.37 -5.73
N ASP A 67 -13.74 1.66 -6.73
CA ASP A 67 -14.81 0.75 -7.12
C ASP A 67 -14.30 -0.56 -7.71
N TYR A 68 -13.20 -0.52 -8.43
CA TYR A 68 -12.70 -1.68 -9.17
C TYR A 68 -11.47 -2.35 -8.57
N TYR A 69 -10.82 -1.72 -7.58
CA TYR A 69 -9.66 -2.34 -6.93
C TYR A 69 -10.10 -3.55 -6.11
N ASP A 70 -9.53 -4.71 -6.44
CA ASP A 70 -9.84 -5.97 -5.77
C ASP A 70 -8.63 -6.41 -4.93
N PRO A 71 -8.71 -6.34 -3.59
CA PRO A 71 -7.60 -6.71 -2.72
C PRO A 71 -7.45 -8.22 -2.49
N SER A 72 -8.24 -9.05 -3.16
CA SER A 72 -8.29 -10.50 -2.91
C SER A 72 -6.92 -11.17 -2.95
N ALA A 73 -6.07 -10.81 -3.94
CA ALA A 73 -4.75 -11.43 -4.05
C ALA A 73 -3.87 -11.10 -2.84
N LEU A 74 -3.95 -9.87 -2.33
CA LEU A 74 -3.24 -9.48 -1.13
C LEU A 74 -3.79 -10.19 0.09
N GLU A 75 -5.11 -10.24 0.22
CA GLU A 75 -5.77 -10.89 1.37
C GLU A 75 -5.46 -12.38 1.41
N GLU A 76 -5.42 -13.03 0.25
CA GLU A 76 -5.05 -14.45 0.16
C GLU A 76 -3.61 -14.70 0.59
N SER A 77 -2.74 -13.70 0.46
CA SER A 77 -1.35 -13.83 0.90
C SER A 77 -1.14 -13.46 2.38
N GLY A 78 -2.23 -13.16 3.10
CA GLY A 78 -2.16 -12.84 4.52
C GLY A 78 -2.05 -11.36 4.83
N VAL A 79 -2.32 -10.50 3.84
CA VAL A 79 -2.25 -9.04 3.99
C VAL A 79 -3.65 -8.48 4.15
N SER A 80 -3.87 -7.69 5.21
CA SER A 80 -5.13 -6.98 5.40
C SER A 80 -5.07 -5.66 4.63
N VAL A 81 -6.11 -5.32 3.88
CA VAL A 81 -6.15 -4.10 3.06
C VAL A 81 -7.33 -3.24 3.45
N THR A 82 -7.06 -1.97 3.76
CA THR A 82 -8.08 -1.00 4.15
C THR A 82 -7.98 0.23 3.25
N GLU A 83 -9.11 0.67 2.70
CA GLU A 83 -9.15 1.91 1.91
C GLU A 83 -9.01 3.12 2.82
N MET A 84 -8.12 4.05 2.44
CA MET A 84 -7.90 5.30 3.17
C MET A 84 -8.42 6.44 2.30
N THR A 85 -9.62 6.93 2.60
CA THR A 85 -10.33 7.84 1.70
C THR A 85 -10.12 9.34 1.94
N ASP A 86 -9.20 9.69 2.84
CA ASP A 86 -8.96 11.09 3.21
C ASP A 86 -7.79 11.74 2.45
N ASP A 87 -7.17 11.03 1.53
CA ASP A 87 -5.98 11.50 0.82
C ASP A 87 -6.33 12.02 -0.57
N TYR A 88 -5.44 12.84 -1.11
CA TYR A 88 -5.61 13.44 -2.45
C TYR A 88 -5.70 12.39 -3.54
N ASN A 89 -4.81 11.39 -3.50
CA ASN A 89 -4.86 10.24 -4.41
C ASN A 89 -5.36 9.02 -3.65
N PRO A 90 -5.87 7.98 -4.33
CA PRO A 90 -6.28 6.76 -3.64
C PRO A 90 -5.12 6.16 -2.84
N VAL A 91 -5.40 5.78 -1.60
CA VAL A 91 -4.42 5.16 -0.71
C VAL A 91 -5.07 3.96 -0.02
N TRP A 92 -4.31 2.88 0.09
CA TRP A 92 -4.71 1.68 0.82
C TRP A 92 -3.68 1.40 1.90
N LEU A 93 -4.16 1.00 3.08
CA LEU A 93 -3.29 0.55 4.15
C LEU A 93 -3.19 -0.97 4.08
N ALA A 94 -2.01 -1.47 3.76
CA ALA A 94 -1.71 -2.91 3.78
C ALA A 94 -1.05 -3.23 5.11
N ALA A 95 -1.61 -4.18 5.85
CA ALA A 95 -1.10 -4.58 7.15
C ALA A 95 -0.85 -6.09 7.17
N LEU A 96 0.31 -6.49 7.65
CA LEU A 96 0.72 -7.88 7.71
C LEU A 96 1.63 -8.09 8.91
N PRO A 97 1.78 -9.34 9.40
CA PRO A 97 2.70 -9.59 10.51
C PRO A 97 4.12 -9.16 10.14
N PHE A 98 4.81 -8.50 11.05
CA PHE A 98 6.19 -8.08 10.83
C PHE A 98 7.13 -9.23 11.22
N ASP A 99 8.01 -9.62 10.30
CA ASP A 99 9.07 -10.59 10.53
C ASP A 99 10.33 -10.02 9.89
N GLU A 100 11.31 -9.66 10.71
CA GLU A 100 12.55 -9.05 10.25
C GLU A 100 13.26 -9.89 9.18
N ASP A 101 13.24 -11.22 9.36
CA ASP A 101 13.94 -12.12 8.43
C ASP A 101 13.28 -12.19 7.05
N ASN A 102 11.97 -11.86 6.97
CA ASN A 102 11.20 -11.93 5.75
C ASN A 102 10.70 -10.57 5.26
N ALA A 103 11.06 -9.48 5.95
CA ALA A 103 10.52 -8.16 5.63
C ALA A 103 10.80 -7.75 4.19
N GLN A 104 12.01 -7.96 3.70
CA GLN A 104 12.39 -7.66 2.33
C GLN A 104 11.47 -8.32 1.32
N GLN A 105 11.30 -9.64 1.46
CA GLN A 105 10.48 -10.41 0.54
C GLN A 105 9.00 -10.08 0.69
N ALA A 106 8.54 -9.84 1.93
CA ALA A 106 7.15 -9.51 2.19
C ALA A 106 6.74 -8.20 1.51
N VAL A 107 7.58 -7.16 1.62
CA VAL A 107 7.29 -5.87 0.98
C VAL A 107 7.33 -6.02 -0.54
N GLU A 108 8.32 -6.71 -1.07
CA GLU A 108 8.40 -6.95 -2.52
C GLU A 108 7.15 -7.65 -3.04
N ASN A 109 6.66 -8.64 -2.31
CA ASN A 109 5.45 -9.37 -2.69
C ASN A 109 4.22 -8.46 -2.67
N VAL A 110 4.06 -7.64 -1.63
CA VAL A 110 2.95 -6.69 -1.55
C VAL A 110 2.98 -5.72 -2.73
N LEU A 111 4.14 -5.16 -3.04
CA LEU A 111 4.29 -4.22 -4.15
C LEU A 111 3.98 -4.87 -5.50
N LYS A 112 4.42 -6.10 -5.69
CA LYS A 112 4.16 -6.85 -6.92
C LYS A 112 2.66 -7.09 -7.12
N LEU A 113 1.96 -7.52 -6.07
CA LEU A 113 0.52 -7.77 -6.14
C LEU A 113 -0.26 -6.48 -6.33
N HIS A 114 0.13 -5.42 -5.64
CA HIS A 114 -0.49 -4.10 -5.79
C HIS A 114 -0.30 -3.57 -7.21
N HIS A 115 0.90 -3.69 -7.76
CA HIS A 115 1.18 -3.26 -9.13
C HIS A 115 0.29 -4.00 -10.13
N ALA A 116 0.18 -5.32 -9.99
CA ALA A 116 -0.64 -6.13 -10.90
C ALA A 116 -2.11 -5.72 -10.82
N GLU A 117 -2.61 -5.49 -9.60
CA GLU A 117 -4.01 -5.08 -9.42
C GLU A 117 -4.27 -3.70 -10.00
N LEU A 118 -3.38 -2.73 -9.76
CA LEU A 118 -3.53 -1.39 -10.34
C LEU A 118 -3.49 -1.42 -11.87
N ALA A 119 -2.64 -2.25 -12.47
CA ALA A 119 -2.61 -2.39 -13.92
C ALA A 119 -3.96 -2.86 -14.46
N ASP A 120 -4.57 -3.83 -13.78
CA ASP A 120 -5.91 -4.32 -14.13
C ASP A 120 -6.97 -3.23 -13.97
N VAL A 121 -6.89 -2.47 -12.87
CA VAL A 121 -7.85 -1.39 -12.60
C VAL A 121 -7.76 -0.33 -13.69
N PHE A 122 -6.56 0.16 -14.00
CA PHE A 122 -6.41 1.20 -15.04
C PHE A 122 -6.89 0.70 -16.40
N GLU A 123 -6.63 -0.54 -16.73
CA GLU A 123 -7.14 -1.12 -17.99
C GLU A 123 -8.67 -1.21 -17.98
N THR A 124 -9.26 -1.60 -16.86
CA THR A 124 -10.70 -1.75 -16.71
C THR A 124 -11.43 -0.40 -16.81
N ILE A 125 -10.89 0.64 -16.15
CA ILE A 125 -11.59 1.92 -16.06
C ILE A 125 -11.35 2.86 -17.24
N LYS A 126 -10.41 2.58 -18.12
CA LYS A 126 -10.01 3.52 -19.17
C LYS A 126 -11.16 3.98 -20.07
N ASP A 127 -12.19 3.17 -20.23
CA ASP A 127 -13.35 3.47 -21.06
C ASP A 127 -14.58 3.88 -20.24
N LYS A 128 -14.41 4.13 -18.93
CA LYS A 128 -15.53 4.34 -18.01
C LYS A 128 -15.69 5.77 -17.54
N GLU A 129 -14.92 6.70 -18.09
CA GLU A 129 -15.00 8.11 -17.66
C GLU A 129 -16.42 8.66 -17.68
N SER A 130 -17.17 8.37 -18.75
CA SER A 130 -18.55 8.88 -18.89
C SER A 130 -19.47 8.35 -17.80
N GLU A 131 -19.21 7.18 -17.25
CA GLU A 131 -20.03 6.61 -16.17
C GLU A 131 -19.85 7.37 -14.86
N TYR A 132 -18.74 8.09 -14.70
CA TYR A 132 -18.41 8.83 -13.49
C TYR A 132 -18.55 10.34 -13.63
N THR A 133 -18.60 10.84 -14.84
CA THR A 133 -18.65 12.29 -15.10
C THR A 133 -19.99 12.78 -15.66
N GLU A 134 -20.82 11.88 -16.14
CA GLU A 134 -22.17 12.24 -16.61
C GLU A 134 -23.11 12.50 -15.44
N GLU A 135 -23.93 13.52 -15.60
CA GLU A 135 -24.99 13.88 -14.65
C GLU A 135 -26.38 13.50 -15.17
#